data_b86e58164af941446babc20001a4c308
#
_entry.id   b86e58164af941446babc20001a4c308
#
_cell.length_a   1.000
_cell.length_b   1.000
_cell.length_c   1.000
_cell.angle_alpha   90.00
_cell.angle_beta   90.00
_cell.angle_gamma   90.00
#
_symmetry.space_group_name_H-M   'P 1'
#
loop_
_entity.id
_entity.type
_entity.pdbx_description
1 polymer ?
#
loop_
_entity_poly.entity_id
_entity_poly.type
_entity_poly.pdbx_seq_one_letter_code
_entity_poly.pdbx_strand_id
1 'polypeptide(L)'
;MRGSSRPWSFYEGEYRVKLLRFGEAGQERPGALDDEGRIRDLSSHIDDVSGAVLTAEGLAGLRSLDLSALPVVEEGVRIGACVGRIGKFVCIGLNYRDHAAESGMAIPAEPVVFNKWTSAVCGPNDDVVQPRGSDRLDWEVELGVVIGKAGSYIDEADALDHVAGYCVVHDVSERSFQFDRGGTWDKGKGCDTFGPIGPWLVTADEVPGIAAARLWLEVDGERHQDGTTADMIFTVPQIIAHLSQFMSL
;
A
#
# COMPACT_ATOMS: atom_id res chain seq x y z
N MET A 1 -21.22 16.25 23.74
CA MET A 1 -20.03 16.83 23.13
C MET A 1 -19.08 15.67 22.84
N ARG A 2 -19.04 15.21 21.59
CA ARG A 2 -18.10 14.17 21.16
C ARG A 2 -16.92 14.91 20.54
N GLY A 3 -15.78 14.94 21.26
CA GLY A 3 -14.52 15.47 20.72
C GLY A 3 -14.03 14.55 19.61
N SER A 4 -14.00 15.03 18.38
CA SER A 4 -13.33 14.38 17.26
C SER A 4 -11.83 14.51 17.48
N SER A 5 -11.19 13.52 18.08
CA SER A 5 -9.74 13.39 18.03
C SER A 5 -9.36 13.01 16.59
N ARG A 6 -8.77 13.94 15.85
CA ARG A 6 -8.13 13.63 14.58
C ARG A 6 -6.93 12.71 14.84
N PRO A 7 -6.85 11.50 14.30
CA PRO A 7 -5.81 10.53 14.64
C PRO A 7 -4.44 10.78 13.99
N TRP A 8 -4.25 11.94 13.28
CA TRP A 8 -3.05 12.16 12.48
C TRP A 8 -2.37 13.47 12.88
N SER A 9 -1.20 13.36 13.51
CA SER A 9 -0.27 14.47 13.75
C SER A 9 0.49 14.76 12.45
N PHE A 10 0.25 15.90 11.84
CA PHE A 10 0.95 16.35 10.64
C PHE A 10 2.27 17.03 11.01
N TYR A 11 3.35 16.62 10.35
CA TYR A 11 4.57 17.40 10.30
C TYR A 11 4.34 18.59 9.38
N GLU A 12 4.58 19.81 9.85
CA GLU A 12 4.53 21.05 9.07
C GLU A 12 5.71 21.10 8.10
N GLY A 13 5.47 21.19 6.79
CA GLY A 13 6.48 21.40 5.74
C GLY A 13 5.98 21.10 4.34
N GLU A 14 6.16 22.07 3.47
CA GLU A 14 6.01 22.19 2.01
C GLU A 14 5.26 21.09 1.23
N TYR A 15 4.27 21.52 0.44
CA TYR A 15 3.46 20.84 -0.62
C TYR A 15 3.54 19.30 -0.66
N ARG A 16 2.72 18.63 0.12
CA ARG A 16 2.66 17.16 0.20
C ARG A 16 1.61 16.62 -0.77
N VAL A 17 2.04 15.74 -1.68
CA VAL A 17 1.13 15.10 -2.62
C VAL A 17 0.68 13.74 -2.06
N LYS A 18 -0.51 13.71 -1.45
CA LYS A 18 -1.18 12.47 -1.06
C LYS A 18 -2.25 12.18 -2.09
N LEU A 19 -1.95 11.22 -2.98
CA LEU A 19 -2.85 10.80 -4.04
C LEU A 19 -3.81 9.72 -3.55
N LEU A 20 -5.03 9.79 -4.02
CA LEU A 20 -6.06 8.80 -3.72
C LEU A 20 -7.00 8.62 -4.92
N ARG A 21 -7.88 7.64 -4.80
CA ARG A 21 -8.99 7.45 -5.74
C ARG A 21 -10.28 7.41 -4.97
N PHE A 22 -11.32 8.04 -5.46
CA PHE A 22 -12.60 8.19 -4.78
C PHE A 22 -13.77 7.93 -5.71
N GLY A 23 -14.91 7.52 -5.16
CA GLY A 23 -16.15 7.23 -5.89
C GLY A 23 -16.53 5.76 -5.84
N GLU A 24 -17.54 5.37 -6.64
CA GLU A 24 -18.05 4.02 -6.70
C GLU A 24 -16.99 3.02 -7.17
N ALA A 25 -17.09 1.77 -6.66
CA ALA A 25 -16.17 0.71 -7.04
C ALA A 25 -16.19 0.46 -8.56
N GLY A 26 -14.99 0.48 -9.17
CA GLY A 26 -14.80 0.33 -10.60
C GLY A 26 -15.08 1.60 -11.42
N GLN A 27 -15.44 2.71 -10.78
CA GLN A 27 -15.65 4.02 -11.39
C GLN A 27 -14.91 5.13 -10.62
N GLU A 28 -13.87 4.75 -9.91
CA GLU A 28 -13.12 5.69 -9.09
C GLU A 28 -12.46 6.78 -9.96
N ARG A 29 -12.40 7.98 -9.41
CA ARG A 29 -11.75 9.16 -9.98
C ARG A 29 -10.51 9.52 -9.18
N PRO A 30 -9.50 10.13 -9.81
CA PRO A 30 -8.29 10.56 -9.11
C PRO A 30 -8.54 11.80 -8.24
N GLY A 31 -7.89 11.81 -7.07
CA GLY A 31 -7.92 12.93 -6.15
C GLY A 31 -6.60 13.12 -5.40
N ALA A 32 -6.45 14.26 -4.78
CA ALA A 32 -5.36 14.56 -3.86
C ALA A 32 -5.91 15.20 -2.58
N LEU A 33 -5.21 15.02 -1.45
CA LEU A 33 -5.51 15.79 -0.25
C LEU A 33 -4.83 17.15 -0.30
N ASP A 34 -5.59 18.21 0.01
CA ASP A 34 -5.03 19.54 0.26
C ASP A 34 -4.53 19.66 1.72
N ASP A 35 -3.97 20.83 2.06
CA ASP A 35 -3.39 21.10 3.38
C ASP A 35 -4.43 21.06 4.52
N GLU A 36 -5.71 21.27 4.20
CA GLU A 36 -6.81 21.14 5.16
C GLU A 36 -7.35 19.70 5.27
N GLY A 37 -6.78 18.75 4.49
CA GLY A 37 -7.17 17.36 4.45
C GLY A 37 -8.46 17.10 3.69
N ARG A 38 -8.88 18.03 2.81
CA ARG A 38 -10.02 17.85 1.90
C ARG A 38 -9.56 17.17 0.62
N ILE A 39 -10.42 16.37 0.04
CA ILE A 39 -10.15 15.74 -1.25
C ILE A 39 -10.40 16.77 -2.35
N ARG A 40 -9.41 16.94 -3.23
CA ARG A 40 -9.49 17.73 -4.45
C ARG A 40 -9.58 16.83 -5.65
N ASP A 41 -10.54 17.08 -6.53
CA ASP A 41 -10.76 16.29 -7.75
C ASP A 41 -9.70 16.63 -8.81
N LEU A 42 -8.92 15.62 -9.20
CA LEU A 42 -7.87 15.73 -10.22
C LEU A 42 -8.34 15.32 -11.62
N SER A 43 -9.60 14.98 -11.84
CA SER A 43 -10.10 14.40 -13.11
C SER A 43 -9.93 15.33 -14.32
N SER A 44 -9.75 16.64 -14.10
CA SER A 44 -9.43 17.58 -15.20
C SER A 44 -7.95 17.58 -15.60
N HIS A 45 -7.08 16.92 -14.85
CA HIS A 45 -5.63 16.91 -15.06
C HIS A 45 -5.08 15.52 -15.38
N ILE A 46 -5.64 14.48 -14.79
CA ILE A 46 -5.23 13.09 -14.99
C ILE A 46 -6.45 12.17 -15.07
N ASP A 47 -6.33 11.09 -15.82
CA ASP A 47 -7.41 10.09 -15.96
C ASP A 47 -7.51 9.19 -14.72
N ASP A 48 -6.36 8.81 -14.14
CA ASP A 48 -6.31 7.88 -12.99
C ASP A 48 -4.95 8.00 -12.26
N VAL A 49 -4.88 7.57 -11.00
CA VAL A 49 -3.62 7.43 -10.24
C VAL A 49 -2.92 6.14 -10.68
N SER A 50 -2.35 6.14 -11.90
CA SER A 50 -1.74 4.95 -12.48
C SER A 50 -0.76 5.30 -13.62
N GLY A 51 0.08 4.34 -14.02
CA GLY A 51 0.94 4.43 -15.19
C GLY A 51 1.85 5.66 -15.19
N ALA A 52 1.81 6.47 -16.27
CA ALA A 52 2.69 7.62 -16.45
C ALA A 52 2.57 8.70 -15.34
N VAL A 53 1.44 8.77 -14.67
CA VAL A 53 1.22 9.69 -13.53
C VAL A 53 2.15 9.39 -12.36
N LEU A 54 2.52 8.13 -12.18
CA LEU A 54 3.37 7.66 -11.08
C LEU A 54 4.88 7.78 -11.37
N THR A 55 5.26 8.19 -12.58
CA THR A 55 6.66 8.48 -12.88
C THR A 55 7.13 9.75 -12.17
N ALA A 56 8.44 9.92 -12.01
CA ALA A 56 9.01 11.14 -11.42
C ALA A 56 8.52 12.42 -12.12
N GLU A 57 8.40 12.38 -13.46
CA GLU A 57 7.88 13.50 -14.28
C GLU A 57 6.38 13.74 -14.03
N GLY A 58 5.58 12.67 -14.00
CA GLY A 58 4.13 12.76 -13.72
C GLY A 58 3.86 13.34 -12.33
N LEU A 59 4.58 12.85 -11.31
CA LEU A 59 4.47 13.35 -9.93
C LEU A 59 4.94 14.81 -9.81
N ALA A 60 6.01 15.21 -10.52
CA ALA A 60 6.45 16.60 -10.56
C ALA A 60 5.39 17.51 -11.18
N GLY A 61 4.71 17.05 -12.23
CA GLY A 61 3.56 17.77 -12.80
C GLY A 61 2.44 18.00 -11.79
N LEU A 62 2.08 16.98 -11.02
CA LEU A 62 1.04 17.10 -9.99
C LEU A 62 1.42 18.06 -8.85
N ARG A 63 2.69 18.05 -8.43
CA ARG A 63 3.19 18.97 -7.40
C ARG A 63 3.09 20.44 -7.81
N SER A 64 3.10 20.74 -9.11
CA SER A 64 2.99 22.10 -9.61
C SER A 64 1.56 22.64 -9.62
N LEU A 65 0.56 21.82 -9.32
CA LEU A 65 -0.85 22.22 -9.30
C LEU A 65 -1.17 23.01 -8.03
N ASP A 66 -1.90 24.09 -8.19
CA ASP A 66 -2.58 24.74 -7.08
C ASP A 66 -3.83 23.95 -6.70
N LEU A 67 -3.68 23.05 -5.72
CA LEU A 67 -4.79 22.21 -5.26
C LEU A 67 -5.95 23.03 -4.71
N SER A 68 -5.70 24.26 -4.20
CA SER A 68 -6.76 25.09 -3.63
C SER A 68 -7.77 25.57 -4.70
N ALA A 69 -7.32 25.66 -5.95
CA ALA A 69 -8.13 26.04 -7.10
C ALA A 69 -9.00 24.90 -7.66
N LEU A 70 -8.74 23.63 -7.25
CA LEU A 70 -9.46 22.48 -7.76
C LEU A 70 -10.77 22.25 -7.01
N PRO A 71 -11.78 21.59 -7.65
CA PRO A 71 -13.04 21.26 -7.00
C PRO A 71 -12.85 20.43 -5.74
N VAL A 72 -13.54 20.79 -4.66
CA VAL A 72 -13.62 19.99 -3.45
C VAL A 72 -14.59 18.85 -3.67
N VAL A 73 -14.20 17.64 -3.29
CA VAL A 73 -15.06 16.46 -3.29
C VAL A 73 -15.90 16.45 -2.01
N GLU A 74 -17.14 16.03 -2.12
CA GLU A 74 -18.08 15.94 -1.00
C GLU A 74 -17.54 15.00 0.11
N GLU A 75 -17.76 15.39 1.37
CA GLU A 75 -17.39 14.57 2.53
C GLU A 75 -18.18 13.24 2.54
N GLY A 76 -17.51 12.18 3.00
CA GLY A 76 -18.15 10.86 3.11
C GLY A 76 -18.14 10.05 1.81
N VAL A 77 -17.55 10.56 0.73
CA VAL A 77 -17.35 9.76 -0.49
C VAL A 77 -16.51 8.50 -0.18
N ARG A 78 -16.84 7.38 -0.82
CA ARG A 78 -16.02 6.15 -0.72
C ARG A 78 -14.62 6.41 -1.25
N ILE A 79 -13.62 5.98 -0.49
CA ILE A 79 -12.22 5.95 -0.91
C ILE A 79 -11.93 4.56 -1.49
N GLY A 80 -11.52 4.52 -2.75
CA GLY A 80 -11.06 3.30 -3.41
C GLY A 80 -9.59 2.98 -3.13
N ALA A 81 -9.09 1.91 -3.74
CA ALA A 81 -7.66 1.62 -3.74
C ALA A 81 -6.89 2.83 -4.25
N CYS A 82 -5.85 3.26 -3.53
CA CYS A 82 -5.15 4.53 -3.82
C CYS A 82 -4.41 4.56 -5.17
N VAL A 83 -4.16 3.38 -5.76
CA VAL A 83 -3.53 3.20 -7.08
C VAL A 83 -4.45 2.38 -7.97
N GLY A 84 -4.62 2.82 -9.22
CA GLY A 84 -5.39 2.11 -10.24
C GLY A 84 -4.52 1.24 -11.15
N ARG A 85 -5.19 0.37 -11.95
CA ARG A 85 -4.55 -0.46 -13.01
C ARG A 85 -3.34 -1.25 -12.53
N ILE A 86 -3.43 -1.83 -11.33
CA ILE A 86 -2.36 -2.65 -10.74
C ILE A 86 -2.14 -3.88 -11.61
N GLY A 87 -0.95 -4.00 -12.21
CA GLY A 87 -0.57 -5.15 -13.03
C GLY A 87 -0.05 -6.34 -12.24
N LYS A 88 0.62 -6.06 -11.11
CA LYS A 88 1.18 -7.07 -10.20
C LYS A 88 0.99 -6.62 -8.77
N PHE A 89 0.61 -7.55 -7.90
CA PHE A 89 0.57 -7.36 -6.46
C PHE A 89 1.47 -8.42 -5.82
N VAL A 90 2.76 -8.12 -5.77
CA VAL A 90 3.81 -9.01 -5.27
C VAL A 90 4.02 -8.74 -3.79
N CYS A 91 4.09 -9.78 -2.98
CA CYS A 91 4.26 -9.72 -1.54
C CYS A 91 5.52 -10.47 -1.11
N ILE A 92 6.11 -10.03 0.00
CA ILE A 92 7.28 -10.65 0.62
C ILE A 92 6.89 -11.20 1.98
N GLY A 93 6.88 -12.52 2.09
CA GLY A 93 6.58 -13.20 3.34
C GLY A 93 7.76 -13.23 4.29
N LEU A 94 7.47 -13.31 5.60
CA LEU A 94 8.46 -13.48 6.67
C LEU A 94 9.62 -12.46 6.59
N ASN A 95 9.30 -11.20 6.37
CA ASN A 95 10.31 -10.16 6.16
C ASN A 95 10.59 -9.29 7.41
N TYR A 96 10.07 -9.65 8.58
CA TYR A 96 10.33 -8.94 9.85
C TYR A 96 10.93 -9.90 10.87
N ARG A 97 12.00 -9.45 11.58
CA ARG A 97 12.75 -10.29 12.54
C ARG A 97 11.92 -10.68 13.75
N ASP A 98 11.11 -9.75 14.26
CA ASP A 98 10.18 -9.98 15.35
C ASP A 98 9.13 -11.04 14.98
N HIS A 99 8.51 -10.92 13.79
CA HIS A 99 7.55 -11.90 13.28
C HIS A 99 8.19 -13.29 13.05
N ALA A 100 9.42 -13.35 12.55
CA ALA A 100 10.14 -14.62 12.42
C ALA A 100 10.38 -15.29 13.78
N ALA A 101 10.71 -14.49 14.81
CA ALA A 101 10.91 -14.98 16.17
C ALA A 101 9.60 -15.48 16.80
N GLU A 102 8.49 -14.75 16.64
CA GLU A 102 7.17 -15.11 17.17
C GLU A 102 6.63 -16.40 16.53
N SER A 103 6.81 -16.55 15.22
CA SER A 103 6.36 -17.74 14.48
C SER A 103 7.28 -18.95 14.64
N GLY A 104 8.46 -18.79 15.27
CA GLY A 104 9.48 -19.84 15.39
C GLY A 104 10.09 -20.27 14.04
N MET A 105 9.94 -19.46 13.00
CA MET A 105 10.46 -19.74 11.67
C MET A 105 11.92 -19.26 11.53
N ALA A 106 12.72 -20.03 10.78
CA ALA A 106 14.08 -19.59 10.46
C ALA A 106 14.05 -18.36 9.53
N ILE A 107 14.99 -17.43 9.73
CA ILE A 107 15.19 -16.31 8.82
C ILE A 107 15.51 -16.87 7.42
N PRO A 108 14.76 -16.48 6.37
CA PRO A 108 14.98 -16.97 5.03
C PRO A 108 16.30 -16.44 4.45
N ALA A 109 16.95 -17.24 3.58
CA ALA A 109 18.21 -16.85 2.91
C ALA A 109 17.99 -15.81 1.80
N GLU A 110 16.78 -15.73 1.26
CA GLU A 110 16.33 -14.76 0.23
C GLU A 110 14.86 -14.42 0.45
N PRO A 111 14.34 -13.32 -0.14
CA PRO A 111 12.95 -12.92 -0.01
C PRO A 111 11.96 -14.02 -0.41
N VAL A 112 11.02 -14.35 0.48
CA VAL A 112 9.95 -15.32 0.21
C VAL A 112 8.85 -14.62 -0.60
N VAL A 113 8.81 -14.88 -1.89
CA VAL A 113 7.90 -14.20 -2.82
C VAL A 113 6.58 -14.96 -2.96
N PHE A 114 5.47 -14.25 -2.83
CA PHE A 114 4.13 -14.74 -3.17
C PHE A 114 3.31 -13.60 -3.80
N ASN A 115 2.10 -13.90 -4.27
CA ASN A 115 1.26 -12.91 -4.91
C ASN A 115 -0.12 -12.85 -4.26
N LYS A 116 -0.68 -11.65 -4.23
CA LYS A 116 -2.14 -11.46 -4.17
C LYS A 116 -2.64 -11.25 -5.59
N TRP A 117 -3.76 -11.88 -5.93
CA TRP A 117 -4.40 -11.61 -7.22
C TRP A 117 -4.83 -10.15 -7.28
N THR A 118 -4.74 -9.52 -8.44
CA THR A 118 -5.18 -8.12 -8.59
C THR A 118 -6.68 -7.95 -8.31
N SER A 119 -7.47 -9.03 -8.41
CA SER A 119 -8.88 -9.07 -7.99
C SER A 119 -9.08 -8.99 -6.47
N ALA A 120 -8.04 -9.21 -5.67
CA ALA A 120 -8.10 -9.03 -4.22
C ALA A 120 -8.08 -7.56 -3.80
N VAL A 121 -7.64 -6.66 -4.68
CA VAL A 121 -7.51 -5.23 -4.38
C VAL A 121 -8.86 -4.58 -4.15
N CYS A 122 -8.98 -3.86 -3.05
CA CYS A 122 -10.14 -3.05 -2.70
C CYS A 122 -9.72 -1.74 -1.99
N GLY A 123 -10.68 -0.88 -1.75
CA GLY A 123 -10.44 0.35 -0.99
C GLY A 123 -10.15 0.08 0.49
N PRO A 124 -9.50 1.03 1.17
CA PRO A 124 -9.04 0.84 2.56
C PRO A 124 -10.18 0.68 3.57
N ASN A 125 -11.38 1.10 3.21
CA ASN A 125 -12.58 1.03 4.05
C ASN A 125 -13.67 0.13 3.46
N ASP A 126 -13.35 -0.62 2.40
CA ASP A 126 -14.29 -1.60 1.84
C ASP A 126 -14.38 -2.84 2.75
N ASP A 127 -15.51 -3.52 2.71
CA ASP A 127 -15.71 -4.75 3.47
C ASP A 127 -14.77 -5.86 2.99
N VAL A 128 -14.13 -6.54 3.92
CA VAL A 128 -13.42 -7.79 3.67
C VAL A 128 -14.42 -8.94 3.75
N VAL A 129 -14.61 -9.64 2.64
CA VAL A 129 -15.60 -10.72 2.53
C VAL A 129 -14.95 -12.06 2.88
N GLN A 130 -15.39 -12.68 3.98
CA GLN A 130 -14.93 -14.01 4.36
C GLN A 130 -15.35 -15.06 3.32
N PRO A 131 -14.38 -15.80 2.71
CA PRO A 131 -14.69 -16.80 1.70
C PRO A 131 -15.40 -18.01 2.28
N ARG A 132 -16.14 -18.74 1.44
CA ARG A 132 -16.84 -19.98 1.87
C ARG A 132 -15.85 -21.03 2.33
N GLY A 133 -16.10 -21.59 3.51
CA GLY A 133 -15.24 -22.59 4.13
C GLY A 133 -13.97 -22.02 4.76
N SER A 134 -13.90 -20.71 4.94
CA SER A 134 -12.89 -20.03 5.74
C SER A 134 -13.18 -20.22 7.23
N ASP A 135 -12.15 -20.55 8.00
CA ASP A 135 -12.22 -20.76 9.44
C ASP A 135 -11.05 -20.14 10.23
N ARG A 136 -10.03 -19.62 9.51
CA ARG A 136 -8.84 -19.00 10.10
C ARG A 136 -8.45 -17.70 9.41
N LEU A 137 -9.42 -16.77 9.34
CA LEU A 137 -9.18 -15.42 8.82
C LEU A 137 -8.28 -14.64 9.79
N ASP A 138 -7.29 -13.95 9.24
CA ASP A 138 -6.27 -13.25 10.02
C ASP A 138 -5.90 -11.92 9.37
N TRP A 139 -5.36 -11.00 10.16
CA TRP A 139 -4.95 -9.66 9.77
C TRP A 139 -3.44 -9.53 9.67
N GLU A 140 -2.98 -8.66 8.77
CA GLU A 140 -1.57 -8.26 8.67
C GLU A 140 -1.50 -6.82 8.17
N VAL A 141 -0.95 -5.89 8.98
CA VAL A 141 -0.60 -4.56 8.48
C VAL A 141 0.75 -4.60 7.78
N GLU A 142 0.81 -4.01 6.57
CA GLU A 142 2.00 -4.05 5.74
C GLU A 142 2.34 -2.70 5.11
N LEU A 143 3.61 -2.54 4.74
CA LEU A 143 4.09 -1.44 3.92
C LEU A 143 3.86 -1.78 2.45
N GLY A 144 3.03 -0.98 1.77
CA GLY A 144 2.91 -0.99 0.32
C GLY A 144 3.96 -0.09 -0.33
N VAL A 145 4.69 -0.63 -1.31
CA VAL A 145 5.67 0.11 -2.12
C VAL A 145 5.14 0.16 -3.55
N VAL A 146 4.90 1.35 -4.06
CA VAL A 146 4.36 1.55 -5.42
C VAL A 146 5.51 1.86 -6.36
N ILE A 147 5.66 1.02 -7.40
CA ILE A 147 6.66 1.20 -8.44
C ILE A 147 6.13 2.19 -9.49
N GLY A 148 6.87 3.26 -9.74
CA GLY A 148 6.53 4.30 -10.70
C GLY A 148 7.38 4.30 -11.97
N LYS A 149 8.57 3.70 -11.92
CA LYS A 149 9.46 3.55 -13.06
C LYS A 149 9.68 2.08 -13.35
N ALA A 150 9.27 1.63 -14.53
CA ALA A 150 9.48 0.25 -14.94
C ALA A 150 10.97 -0.12 -15.01
N GLY A 151 11.30 -1.38 -14.71
CA GLY A 151 12.68 -1.87 -14.78
C GLY A 151 12.79 -3.38 -14.63
N SER A 152 13.92 -3.91 -15.09
CA SER A 152 14.37 -5.30 -14.85
C SER A 152 15.87 -5.28 -14.57
N TYR A 153 16.37 -6.22 -13.78
CA TYR A 153 17.77 -6.28 -13.36
C TYR A 153 18.26 -4.96 -12.74
N ILE A 154 17.44 -4.39 -11.85
CA ILE A 154 17.71 -3.13 -11.16
C ILE A 154 18.78 -3.38 -10.10
N ASP A 155 19.84 -2.57 -10.11
CA ASP A 155 20.84 -2.59 -9.05
C ASP A 155 20.25 -2.05 -7.74
N GLU A 156 20.68 -2.60 -6.60
CA GLU A 156 20.20 -2.18 -5.28
C GLU A 156 20.41 -0.68 -5.03
N ALA A 157 21.52 -0.12 -5.55
CA ALA A 157 21.84 1.29 -5.41
C ALA A 157 20.85 2.22 -6.13
N ASP A 158 20.20 1.74 -7.20
CA ASP A 158 19.27 2.51 -8.03
C ASP A 158 17.79 2.18 -7.72
N ALA A 159 17.55 1.22 -6.83
CA ALA A 159 16.22 0.66 -6.59
C ALA A 159 15.18 1.71 -6.14
N LEU A 160 15.57 2.66 -5.31
CA LEU A 160 14.65 3.69 -4.81
C LEU A 160 14.25 4.71 -5.89
N ASP A 161 15.02 4.85 -6.96
CA ASP A 161 14.65 5.69 -8.13
C ASP A 161 13.46 5.13 -8.90
N HIS A 162 13.09 3.87 -8.64
CA HIS A 162 11.93 3.21 -9.22
C HIS A 162 10.66 3.37 -8.38
N VAL A 163 10.75 3.89 -7.16
CA VAL A 163 9.63 4.01 -6.22
C VAL A 163 8.88 5.32 -6.43
N ALA A 164 7.57 5.24 -6.72
CA ALA A 164 6.68 6.40 -6.76
C ALA A 164 6.32 6.88 -5.35
N GLY A 165 6.09 5.97 -4.43
CA GLY A 165 5.67 6.27 -3.07
C GLY A 165 5.24 5.04 -2.30
N TYR A 166 4.61 5.30 -1.16
CA TYR A 166 4.25 4.30 -0.16
C TYR A 166 2.78 4.45 0.26
N CYS A 167 2.17 3.34 0.63
CA CYS A 167 0.83 3.30 1.21
C CYS A 167 0.76 2.21 2.30
N VAL A 168 -0.34 2.17 3.03
CA VAL A 168 -0.65 1.04 3.91
C VAL A 168 -1.36 -0.04 3.10
N VAL A 169 -1.00 -1.27 3.37
CA VAL A 169 -1.66 -2.47 2.84
C VAL A 169 -2.18 -3.30 4.01
N HIS A 170 -3.35 -3.89 3.84
CA HIS A 170 -3.83 -4.95 4.72
C HIS A 170 -3.72 -6.29 3.98
N ASP A 171 -2.71 -7.09 4.34
CA ASP A 171 -2.52 -8.43 3.76
C ASP A 171 -3.40 -9.47 4.44
N VAL A 172 -4.72 -9.34 4.25
CA VAL A 172 -5.71 -10.27 4.80
C VAL A 172 -5.37 -11.69 4.38
N SER A 173 -5.42 -12.61 5.33
CA SER A 173 -4.97 -13.99 5.17
C SER A 173 -6.02 -14.97 5.66
N GLU A 174 -6.28 -16.02 4.89
CA GLU A 174 -6.99 -17.21 5.36
C GLU A 174 -5.97 -18.32 5.57
N ARG A 175 -5.61 -18.56 6.83
CA ARG A 175 -4.49 -19.43 7.20
C ARG A 175 -4.69 -20.89 6.82
N SER A 176 -5.93 -21.40 6.83
CA SER A 176 -6.20 -22.78 6.39
C SER A 176 -6.00 -22.94 4.88
N PHE A 177 -6.35 -21.91 4.10
CA PHE A 177 -6.11 -21.94 2.66
C PHE A 177 -4.63 -21.76 2.31
N GLN A 178 -3.92 -20.97 3.11
CA GLN A 178 -2.49 -20.69 2.95
C GLN A 178 -1.64 -21.95 3.20
N PHE A 179 -1.91 -22.66 4.30
CA PHE A 179 -1.01 -23.73 4.75
C PHE A 179 -1.51 -25.14 4.49
N ASP A 180 -2.83 -25.39 4.51
CA ASP A 180 -3.37 -26.75 4.51
C ASP A 180 -3.84 -27.20 3.11
N ARG A 181 -3.70 -26.34 2.08
CA ARG A 181 -4.23 -26.61 0.73
C ARG A 181 -3.16 -26.69 -0.36
N GLY A 182 -2.12 -27.49 -0.15
CA GLY A 182 -1.15 -27.84 -1.19
C GLY A 182 0.02 -26.88 -1.37
N GLY A 183 0.35 -26.10 -0.36
CA GLY A 183 1.67 -25.48 -0.19
C GLY A 183 1.92 -24.13 -0.90
N THR A 184 1.01 -23.60 -1.71
CA THR A 184 1.13 -22.23 -2.24
C THR A 184 0.30 -21.27 -1.41
N TRP A 185 0.88 -20.14 -1.04
CA TRP A 185 0.23 -19.13 -0.17
C TRP A 185 -0.89 -18.36 -0.86
N ASP A 186 -0.81 -18.23 -2.17
CA ASP A 186 -1.73 -17.43 -2.99
C ASP A 186 -3.22 -17.75 -2.73
N LYS A 187 -3.54 -19.02 -2.42
CA LYS A 187 -4.92 -19.43 -2.09
C LYS A 187 -5.47 -18.78 -0.83
N GLY A 188 -4.61 -18.56 0.17
CA GLY A 188 -4.99 -17.92 1.43
C GLY A 188 -4.80 -16.41 1.43
N LYS A 189 -4.03 -15.89 0.48
CA LYS A 189 -3.64 -14.48 0.39
C LYS A 189 -4.41 -13.72 -0.70
N GLY A 190 -4.94 -14.42 -1.71
CA GLY A 190 -5.49 -13.80 -2.92
C GLY A 190 -7.00 -13.90 -3.07
N CYS A 191 -7.77 -14.21 -2.02
CA CYS A 191 -9.23 -14.15 -2.10
C CYS A 191 -9.70 -12.72 -2.42
N ASP A 192 -10.85 -12.58 -3.05
CA ASP A 192 -11.44 -11.27 -3.35
C ASP A 192 -11.54 -10.43 -2.07
N THR A 193 -11.26 -9.15 -2.16
CA THR A 193 -11.23 -8.18 -1.05
C THR A 193 -10.11 -8.37 -0.01
N PHE A 194 -9.17 -9.29 -0.22
CA PHE A 194 -8.09 -9.57 0.73
C PHE A 194 -6.89 -8.61 0.61
N GLY A 195 -6.99 -7.59 -0.22
CA GLY A 195 -5.94 -6.61 -0.44
C GLY A 195 -6.45 -5.16 -0.33
N PRO A 196 -6.99 -4.72 0.82
CA PRO A 196 -7.25 -3.30 1.04
C PRO A 196 -5.94 -2.50 0.96
N ILE A 197 -5.91 -1.44 0.12
CA ILE A 197 -4.75 -0.55 -0.01
C ILE A 197 -5.16 0.92 0.10
N GLY A 198 -4.38 1.70 0.81
CA GLY A 198 -4.62 3.14 0.97
C GLY A 198 -4.41 3.62 2.40
N PRO A 199 -5.11 4.67 2.85
CA PRO A 199 -6.13 5.44 2.12
C PRO A 199 -5.60 6.32 1.00
N TRP A 200 -4.29 6.62 0.99
CA TRP A 200 -3.61 7.39 -0.04
C TRP A 200 -2.21 6.86 -0.31
N LEU A 201 -1.69 7.18 -1.47
CA LEU A 201 -0.30 7.06 -1.83
C LEU A 201 0.42 8.34 -1.38
N VAL A 202 1.45 8.21 -0.54
CA VAL A 202 2.37 9.30 -0.19
C VAL A 202 3.62 9.17 -1.06
N THR A 203 4.00 10.23 -1.77
CA THR A 203 5.16 10.18 -2.66
C THR A 203 6.46 9.94 -1.89
N ALA A 204 7.43 9.26 -2.53
CA ALA A 204 8.63 8.75 -1.84
C ALA A 204 9.49 9.85 -1.17
N ASP A 205 9.55 11.03 -1.78
CA ASP A 205 10.26 12.20 -1.25
C ASP A 205 9.65 12.77 0.04
N GLU A 206 8.37 12.49 0.31
CA GLU A 206 7.68 12.92 1.51
C GLU A 206 7.82 11.96 2.70
N VAL A 207 8.44 10.82 2.49
CA VAL A 207 8.66 9.79 3.52
C VAL A 207 10.14 9.46 3.67
N PRO A 208 11.01 10.42 4.02
CA PRO A 208 12.46 10.18 4.14
C PRO A 208 12.80 9.17 5.25
N GLY A 209 11.89 8.97 6.20
CA GLY A 209 12.04 8.04 7.33
C GLY A 209 11.46 6.64 7.10
N ILE A 210 11.15 6.25 5.85
CA ILE A 210 10.48 4.97 5.56
C ILE A 210 11.22 3.74 6.10
N ALA A 211 12.54 3.82 6.23
CA ALA A 211 13.36 2.74 6.79
C ALA A 211 13.17 2.52 8.32
N ALA A 212 12.44 3.40 9.00
CA ALA A 212 12.13 3.32 10.43
C ALA A 212 10.68 3.77 10.71
N ALA A 213 9.78 3.55 9.78
CA ALA A 213 8.36 3.85 9.94
C ALA A 213 7.72 2.82 10.88
N ARG A 214 6.82 3.29 11.76
CA ARG A 214 6.03 2.42 12.62
C ARG A 214 4.85 1.85 11.83
N LEU A 215 4.63 0.55 11.96
CA LEU A 215 3.46 -0.17 11.45
C LEU A 215 2.67 -0.72 12.62
N TRP A 216 1.37 -0.43 12.68
CA TRP A 216 0.53 -0.94 13.76
C TRP A 216 -0.89 -1.21 13.28
N LEU A 217 -1.56 -2.13 13.98
CA LEU A 217 -2.92 -2.55 13.71
C LEU A 217 -3.69 -2.71 15.02
N GLU A 218 -4.93 -2.27 15.01
CA GLU A 218 -5.90 -2.44 16.09
C GLU A 218 -7.17 -3.08 15.56
N VAL A 219 -7.72 -3.99 16.35
CA VAL A 219 -9.04 -4.59 16.13
C VAL A 219 -9.89 -4.30 17.37
N ASP A 220 -11.07 -3.72 17.19
CA ASP A 220 -11.99 -3.35 18.27
C ASP A 220 -11.33 -2.50 19.40
N GLY A 221 -10.33 -1.70 19.04
CA GLY A 221 -9.59 -0.83 19.97
C GLY A 221 -8.46 -1.53 20.74
N GLU A 222 -8.21 -2.80 20.47
CA GLU A 222 -7.07 -3.54 21.01
C GLU A 222 -5.92 -3.61 20.00
N ARG A 223 -4.69 -3.32 20.46
CA ARG A 223 -3.49 -3.37 19.63
C ARG A 223 -3.03 -4.81 19.44
N HIS A 224 -2.99 -5.28 18.18
CA HIS A 224 -2.57 -6.63 17.80
C HIS A 224 -1.23 -6.67 17.06
N GLN A 225 -0.88 -5.61 16.33
CA GLN A 225 0.44 -5.49 15.72
C GLN A 225 1.03 -4.12 16.05
N ASP A 226 2.33 -4.08 16.34
CA ASP A 226 3.10 -2.86 16.62
C ASP A 226 4.58 -3.12 16.32
N GLY A 227 4.99 -2.85 15.11
CA GLY A 227 6.33 -3.09 14.59
C GLY A 227 6.92 -1.86 13.89
N THR A 228 8.06 -2.06 13.28
CA THR A 228 8.77 -1.01 12.53
C THR A 228 9.44 -1.58 11.29
N THR A 229 9.48 -0.78 10.22
CA THR A 229 10.23 -1.14 9.00
C THR A 229 11.74 -1.27 9.24
N ALA A 230 12.27 -0.76 10.35
CA ALA A 230 13.65 -0.98 10.76
C ALA A 230 13.96 -2.46 11.07
N ASP A 231 12.94 -3.27 11.39
CA ASP A 231 13.07 -4.69 11.66
C ASP A 231 12.98 -5.57 10.40
N MET A 232 12.87 -4.97 9.22
CA MET A 232 12.92 -5.72 7.96
C MET A 232 14.18 -6.56 7.86
N ILE A 233 14.03 -7.82 7.41
CA ILE A 233 15.14 -8.73 7.11
C ILE A 233 15.80 -8.30 5.79
N PHE A 234 15.00 -8.10 4.76
CA PHE A 234 15.40 -7.54 3.48
C PHE A 234 14.81 -6.14 3.32
N THR A 235 15.64 -5.17 3.05
CA THR A 235 15.22 -3.78 2.85
C THR A 235 14.48 -3.59 1.53
N VAL A 236 13.73 -2.49 1.39
CA VAL A 236 13.02 -2.17 0.13
C VAL A 236 13.95 -2.20 -1.09
N PRO A 237 15.18 -1.60 -1.07
CA PRO A 237 16.12 -1.72 -2.20
C PRO A 237 16.50 -3.17 -2.52
N GLN A 238 16.79 -3.98 -1.52
CA GLN A 238 17.15 -5.39 -1.71
C GLN A 238 15.99 -6.19 -2.33
N ILE A 239 14.76 -5.94 -1.90
CA ILE A 239 13.57 -6.59 -2.45
C ILE A 239 13.38 -6.21 -3.93
N ILE A 240 13.47 -4.92 -4.28
CA ILE A 240 13.34 -4.45 -5.66
C ILE A 240 14.41 -5.09 -6.55
N ALA A 241 15.68 -5.05 -6.11
CA ALA A 241 16.79 -5.65 -6.84
C ALA A 241 16.57 -7.17 -7.03
N HIS A 242 16.13 -7.87 -6.00
CA HIS A 242 15.82 -9.30 -6.06
C HIS A 242 14.69 -9.62 -7.03
N LEU A 243 13.54 -8.98 -6.89
CA LEU A 243 12.35 -9.21 -7.72
C LEU A 243 12.60 -8.91 -9.20
N SER A 244 13.36 -7.85 -9.49
CA SER A 244 13.66 -7.42 -10.86
C SER A 244 14.51 -8.39 -11.67
N GLN A 245 15.10 -9.40 -11.03
CA GLN A 245 15.80 -10.50 -11.70
C GLN A 245 14.86 -11.51 -12.36
N PHE A 246 13.63 -11.62 -11.83
CA PHE A 246 12.65 -12.62 -12.26
C PHE A 246 11.52 -12.03 -13.09
N MET A 247 11.27 -10.73 -12.95
CA MET A 247 10.18 -10.05 -13.62
C MET A 247 10.49 -8.57 -13.85
N SER A 248 9.87 -7.96 -14.85
CA SER A 248 9.85 -6.49 -14.93
C SER A 248 8.93 -5.94 -13.85
N LEU A 249 9.35 -4.91 -13.21
CA LEU A 249 8.55 -4.15 -12.25
C LEU A 249 7.92 -2.96 -12.92
#